data_2ae9b806a8ee392960d5e8116d53ece8
#
_entry.id   2ae9b806a8ee392960d5e8116d53ece8
#
_cell.length_a   1.000
_cell.length_b   1.000
_cell.length_c   1.000
_cell.angle_alpha   90.00
_cell.angle_beta   90.00
_cell.angle_gamma   90.00
#
_symmetry.space_group_name_H-M   'P 1'
#
loop_
_entity.id
_entity.type
_entity.pdbx_description
1 polymer ?
#
loop_
_entity_poly.entity_id
_entity_poly.type
_entity_poly.pdbx_seq_one_letter_code
_entity_poly.pdbx_strand_id
1 'polypeptide(L)'
;MSTMASPPVRRIVTGHDATGRAIIRSDDMLPVTPIPSGDAAFSLIWTTATVPADNNDETDGRTRDAGLTLHQGSVIRIVDMVPGGVSPFHRSSSIDYGIVLSGEVELELDDGVVTTAMAGDIIVQRGTIHLWRNPSAAETCRIAFVLIEAAPRIVDGSPLADVMP
;
A
#
# COMPACT_ATOMS: atom_id res chain seq x y z
N MET A 1 -23.23 -1.91 -15.54
CA MET A 1 -22.13 -0.96 -15.75
C MET A 1 -20.85 -1.80 -15.79
N SER A 2 -20.12 -1.76 -16.89
CA SER A 2 -18.87 -2.51 -17.04
C SER A 2 -17.84 -1.86 -16.10
N THR A 3 -17.49 -2.52 -15.02
CA THR A 3 -16.32 -2.14 -14.20
C THR A 3 -15.10 -2.30 -15.11
N MET A 4 -14.57 -1.19 -15.59
CA MET A 4 -13.31 -1.20 -16.32
C MET A 4 -12.27 -1.82 -15.39
N ALA A 5 -11.74 -2.99 -15.80
CA ALA A 5 -10.70 -3.65 -15.03
C ALA A 5 -9.50 -2.71 -14.90
N SER A 6 -9.00 -2.54 -13.69
CA SER A 6 -7.78 -1.76 -13.45
C SER A 6 -6.62 -2.30 -14.29
N PRO A 7 -5.82 -1.43 -14.92
CA PRO A 7 -4.70 -1.89 -15.72
C PRO A 7 -3.67 -2.63 -14.85
N PRO A 8 -3.11 -3.74 -15.36
CA PRO A 8 -2.12 -4.52 -14.60
C PRO A 8 -0.86 -3.68 -14.32
N VAL A 9 -0.09 -4.12 -13.33
CA VAL A 9 1.15 -3.48 -12.92
C VAL A 9 2.33 -4.33 -13.39
N ARG A 10 3.25 -3.76 -14.17
CA ARG A 10 4.50 -4.41 -14.49
C ARG A 10 5.42 -4.38 -13.27
N ARG A 11 5.88 -5.56 -12.86
CA ARG A 11 6.86 -5.72 -11.80
C ARG A 11 8.17 -6.26 -12.37
N ILE A 12 9.28 -5.61 -12.05
CA ILE A 12 10.63 -6.06 -12.37
C ILE A 12 11.36 -6.34 -11.06
N VAL A 13 11.85 -7.56 -10.89
CA VAL A 13 12.62 -7.98 -9.72
C VAL A 13 14.04 -8.29 -10.15
N THR A 14 14.99 -7.68 -9.48
CA THR A 14 16.42 -7.95 -9.68
C THR A 14 16.92 -9.01 -8.70
N GLY A 15 18.04 -9.62 -9.00
CA GLY A 15 18.72 -10.57 -8.13
C GLY A 15 20.15 -10.81 -8.59
N HIS A 16 20.73 -11.89 -8.12
CA HIS A 16 22.10 -12.27 -8.47
C HIS A 16 22.12 -13.70 -9.03
N ASP A 17 23.03 -13.95 -9.95
CA ASP A 17 23.35 -15.32 -10.36
C ASP A 17 24.33 -15.99 -9.37
N ALA A 18 24.68 -17.24 -9.62
CA ALA A 18 25.58 -18.01 -8.76
C ALA A 18 27.00 -17.42 -8.63
N THR A 19 27.35 -16.47 -9.49
CA THR A 19 28.65 -15.76 -9.45
C THR A 19 28.56 -14.37 -8.84
N GLY A 20 27.39 -13.97 -8.36
CA GLY A 20 27.13 -12.67 -7.74
C GLY A 20 26.90 -11.53 -8.76
N ARG A 21 26.67 -11.83 -10.03
CA ARG A 21 26.34 -10.83 -11.03
C ARG A 21 24.87 -10.44 -10.94
N ALA A 22 24.59 -9.15 -11.05
CA ALA A 22 23.22 -8.63 -11.08
C ALA A 22 22.47 -9.11 -12.33
N ILE A 23 21.26 -9.62 -12.12
CA ILE A 23 20.37 -10.10 -13.19
C ILE A 23 18.94 -9.57 -12.97
N ILE A 24 18.15 -9.61 -14.03
CA ILE A 24 16.68 -9.53 -13.88
C ILE A 24 16.19 -10.92 -13.48
N ARG A 25 15.66 -11.04 -12.26
CA ARG A 25 15.13 -12.29 -11.73
C ARG A 25 13.74 -12.60 -12.31
N SER A 26 12.89 -11.59 -12.40
CA SER A 26 11.57 -11.68 -13.03
C SER A 26 11.14 -10.35 -13.62
N ASP A 27 10.31 -10.42 -14.65
CA ASP A 27 9.68 -9.27 -15.30
C ASP A 27 8.26 -9.73 -15.68
N ASP A 28 7.26 -9.34 -14.90
CA ASP A 28 5.91 -9.88 -14.99
C ASP A 28 4.84 -8.78 -14.87
N MET A 29 3.64 -9.09 -15.36
CA MET A 29 2.46 -8.26 -15.25
C MET A 29 1.56 -8.79 -14.14
N LEU A 30 1.34 -7.99 -13.11
CA LEU A 30 0.53 -8.36 -11.96
C LEU A 30 -0.90 -7.84 -12.11
N PRO A 31 -1.92 -8.66 -11.87
CA PRO A 31 -3.30 -8.19 -11.87
C PRO A 31 -3.56 -7.26 -10.68
N VAL A 32 -4.48 -6.32 -10.86
CA VAL A 32 -5.07 -5.52 -9.79
C VAL A 32 -6.47 -6.06 -9.54
N THR A 33 -6.70 -6.62 -8.37
CA THR A 33 -7.90 -7.39 -8.04
C THR A 33 -8.82 -6.60 -7.12
N PRO A 34 -10.12 -6.45 -7.46
CA PRO A 34 -11.09 -5.80 -6.58
C PRO A 34 -11.13 -6.47 -5.20
N ILE A 35 -11.21 -5.65 -4.15
CA ILE A 35 -11.42 -6.12 -2.78
C ILE A 35 -12.92 -6.33 -2.50
N PRO A 36 -13.29 -7.16 -1.50
CA PRO A 36 -14.69 -7.50 -1.24
C PRO A 36 -15.61 -6.30 -0.96
N SER A 37 -15.11 -5.23 -0.36
CA SER A 37 -15.87 -3.99 -0.11
C SER A 37 -16.24 -3.24 -1.37
N GLY A 38 -15.48 -3.43 -2.47
CA GLY A 38 -15.76 -2.82 -3.76
C GLY A 38 -15.33 -1.36 -3.92
N ASP A 39 -14.73 -0.75 -2.91
CA ASP A 39 -14.25 0.63 -2.92
C ASP A 39 -12.85 0.78 -3.53
N ALA A 40 -12.11 -0.34 -3.65
CA ALA A 40 -10.76 -0.37 -4.22
C ALA A 40 -10.42 -1.70 -4.88
N ALA A 41 -9.28 -1.72 -5.56
CA ALA A 41 -8.64 -2.92 -6.07
C ALA A 41 -7.14 -2.91 -5.71
N PHE A 42 -6.60 -4.06 -5.34
CA PHE A 42 -5.23 -4.19 -4.84
C PHE A 42 -4.37 -5.07 -5.71
N SER A 43 -3.08 -4.74 -5.78
CA SER A 43 -2.03 -5.63 -6.25
C SER A 43 -0.88 -5.65 -5.26
N LEU A 44 -0.63 -6.78 -4.62
CA LEU A 44 0.58 -6.96 -3.81
C LEU A 44 1.78 -7.08 -4.74
N ILE A 45 2.77 -6.20 -4.56
CA ILE A 45 3.97 -6.16 -5.41
C ILE A 45 5.11 -6.94 -4.75
N TRP A 46 5.39 -6.64 -3.47
CA TRP A 46 6.47 -7.26 -2.73
C TRP A 46 6.25 -7.17 -1.24
N THR A 47 6.90 -8.05 -0.50
CA THR A 47 7.08 -7.97 0.95
C THR A 47 8.52 -8.31 1.31
N THR A 48 8.99 -7.79 2.43
CA THR A 48 10.20 -8.30 3.09
C THR A 48 9.80 -9.00 4.38
N ALA A 49 10.46 -10.11 4.70
CA ALA A 49 10.17 -10.85 5.94
C ALA A 49 10.63 -10.10 7.19
N THR A 50 11.65 -9.26 7.04
CA THR A 50 12.24 -8.46 8.13
C THR A 50 12.59 -7.06 7.66
N VAL A 51 12.81 -6.15 8.61
CA VAL A 51 13.44 -4.86 8.42
C VAL A 51 14.54 -4.75 9.49
N PRO A 52 15.83 -4.67 9.11
CA PRO A 52 16.38 -4.69 7.75
C PRO A 52 16.05 -5.95 6.96
N ALA A 53 15.84 -5.81 5.64
CA ALA A 53 15.62 -6.94 4.75
C ALA A 53 16.92 -7.69 4.48
N ASP A 54 16.82 -9.00 4.20
CA ASP A 54 17.94 -9.84 3.81
C ASP A 54 17.94 -10.08 2.29
N ASN A 55 18.97 -9.62 1.60
CA ASN A 55 19.12 -9.84 0.16
C ASN A 55 19.51 -11.29 -0.21
N ASN A 56 19.78 -12.15 0.78
CA ASN A 56 19.95 -13.59 0.57
C ASN A 56 18.60 -14.34 0.61
N ASP A 57 17.52 -13.68 1.00
CA ASP A 57 16.18 -14.27 0.95
C ASP A 57 15.68 -14.32 -0.50
N GLU A 58 15.73 -15.50 -1.09
CA GLU A 58 15.33 -15.76 -2.48
C GLU A 58 13.83 -15.98 -2.66
N THR A 59 13.04 -15.85 -1.58
CA THR A 59 11.58 -15.97 -1.64
C THR A 59 10.99 -14.84 -2.47
N ASP A 60 10.10 -15.14 -3.41
CA ASP A 60 9.29 -14.08 -4.03
C ASP A 60 8.42 -13.43 -2.95
N GLY A 61 8.73 -12.16 -2.65
CA GLY A 61 8.06 -11.41 -1.60
C GLY A 61 6.53 -11.32 -1.76
N ARG A 62 6.02 -11.55 -2.96
CA ARG A 62 4.60 -11.57 -3.25
C ARG A 62 3.90 -12.82 -2.73
N THR A 63 4.64 -13.89 -2.46
CA THR A 63 4.06 -15.17 -2.00
C THR A 63 3.83 -15.24 -0.50
N ARG A 64 4.31 -14.26 0.27
CA ARG A 64 4.05 -14.21 1.72
C ARG A 64 2.61 -13.78 1.97
N ASP A 65 2.00 -14.39 2.97
CA ASP A 65 0.69 -13.99 3.47
C ASP A 65 0.84 -12.66 4.23
N ALA A 66 0.42 -11.58 3.60
CA ALA A 66 0.49 -10.24 4.15
C ALA A 66 -0.92 -9.66 4.29
N GLY A 67 -1.26 -9.20 5.49
CA GLY A 67 -2.43 -8.34 5.71
C GLY A 67 -2.19 -6.91 5.19
N LEU A 68 -2.66 -5.91 5.91
CA LEU A 68 -2.28 -4.51 5.61
C LEU A 68 -0.78 -4.33 5.76
N THR A 69 -0.22 -4.87 6.82
CA THR A 69 1.22 -4.91 7.13
C THR A 69 1.70 -6.35 7.22
N LEU A 70 3.01 -6.54 7.26
CA LEU A 70 3.66 -7.81 7.58
C LEU A 70 4.49 -7.62 8.85
N HIS A 71 4.23 -8.47 9.87
CA HIS A 71 4.96 -8.40 11.14
C HIS A 71 6.47 -8.48 10.92
N GLN A 72 7.22 -7.55 11.50
CA GLN A 72 8.68 -7.36 11.36
C GLN A 72 9.16 -7.03 9.94
N GLY A 73 8.28 -6.82 8.99
CA GLY A 73 8.63 -6.65 7.60
C GLY A 73 8.08 -5.37 6.96
N SER A 74 8.11 -5.37 5.64
CA SER A 74 7.53 -4.32 4.82
C SER A 74 6.61 -4.90 3.75
N VAL A 75 5.71 -4.06 3.28
CA VAL A 75 4.77 -4.38 2.17
C VAL A 75 4.79 -3.24 1.19
N ILE A 76 4.88 -3.53 -0.10
CA ILE A 76 4.52 -2.58 -1.15
C ILE A 76 3.36 -3.13 -1.97
N ARG A 77 2.33 -2.30 -2.16
CA ARG A 77 1.16 -2.62 -2.98
C ARG A 77 0.71 -1.44 -3.81
N ILE A 78 0.06 -1.74 -4.92
CA ILE A 78 -0.74 -0.77 -5.65
C ILE A 78 -2.18 -0.85 -5.15
N VAL A 79 -2.76 0.31 -4.94
CA VAL A 79 -4.17 0.50 -4.59
C VAL A 79 -4.80 1.38 -5.65
N ASP A 80 -5.81 0.85 -6.32
CA ASP A 80 -6.68 1.59 -7.21
C ASP A 80 -7.99 1.88 -6.47
N MET A 81 -8.19 3.11 -6.06
CA MET A 81 -9.47 3.55 -5.50
C MET A 81 -10.42 3.87 -6.62
N VAL A 82 -11.55 3.17 -6.66
CA VAL A 82 -12.57 3.40 -7.68
C VAL A 82 -13.19 4.80 -7.55
N PRO A 83 -13.84 5.33 -8.61
CA PRO A 83 -14.57 6.59 -8.51
C PRO A 83 -15.56 6.59 -7.35
N GLY A 84 -15.48 7.60 -6.47
CA GLY A 84 -16.31 7.72 -5.28
C GLY A 84 -16.00 6.71 -4.17
N GLY A 85 -14.95 5.89 -4.30
CA GLY A 85 -14.56 4.91 -3.29
C GLY A 85 -14.14 5.58 -1.97
N VAL A 86 -14.56 4.99 -0.86
CA VAL A 86 -14.25 5.47 0.50
C VAL A 86 -13.86 4.28 1.35
N SER A 87 -12.66 4.31 1.94
CA SER A 87 -12.26 3.30 2.90
C SER A 87 -12.92 3.54 4.25
N PRO A 88 -13.09 2.53 5.10
CA PRO A 88 -13.40 2.77 6.51
C PRO A 88 -12.21 3.47 7.21
N PHE A 89 -12.49 4.12 8.36
CA PHE A 89 -11.42 4.58 9.24
C PHE A 89 -10.62 3.40 9.76
N HIS A 90 -9.31 3.49 9.64
CA HIS A 90 -8.40 2.44 10.13
C HIS A 90 -7.07 3.03 10.63
N ARG A 91 -6.34 2.22 11.40
CA ARG A 91 -5.01 2.51 11.91
C ARG A 91 -4.20 1.23 11.91
N SER A 92 -2.98 1.29 11.40
CA SER A 92 -1.98 0.23 11.53
C SER A 92 -0.73 0.73 12.23
N SER A 93 -0.05 -0.15 12.97
CA SER A 93 1.24 0.13 13.58
C SER A 93 2.33 0.05 12.51
N SER A 94 2.33 1.05 11.63
CA SER A 94 3.27 1.17 10.51
C SER A 94 3.59 2.63 10.20
N ILE A 95 4.67 2.82 9.46
CA ILE A 95 4.90 4.05 8.68
C ILE A 95 4.60 3.70 7.24
N ASP A 96 3.74 4.49 6.62
CA ASP A 96 3.31 4.26 5.25
C ASP A 96 3.75 5.43 4.37
N TYR A 97 4.29 5.11 3.21
CA TYR A 97 4.53 6.07 2.14
C TYR A 97 3.47 5.86 1.07
N GLY A 98 2.56 6.82 0.94
CA GLY A 98 1.56 6.85 -0.13
C GLY A 98 2.03 7.75 -1.25
N ILE A 99 2.29 7.17 -2.41
CA ILE A 99 2.75 7.87 -3.61
C ILE A 99 1.62 7.88 -4.61
N VAL A 100 1.02 9.05 -4.85
CA VAL A 100 -0.09 9.18 -5.81
C VAL A 100 0.48 9.11 -7.22
N LEU A 101 0.10 8.09 -7.98
CA LEU A 101 0.59 7.84 -9.33
C LEU A 101 -0.33 8.46 -10.39
N SER A 102 -1.63 8.47 -10.15
CA SER A 102 -2.63 9.11 -11.02
C SER A 102 -3.91 9.45 -10.26
N GLY A 103 -4.66 10.43 -10.74
CA GLY A 103 -5.87 10.90 -10.09
C GLY A 103 -5.60 11.74 -8.86
N GLU A 104 -6.56 11.79 -7.96
CA GLU A 104 -6.51 12.51 -6.70
C GLU A 104 -7.14 11.68 -5.58
N VAL A 105 -6.69 11.91 -4.35
CA VAL A 105 -7.21 11.25 -3.15
C VAL A 105 -7.31 12.25 -2.00
N GLU A 106 -8.38 12.16 -1.24
CA GLU A 106 -8.53 12.84 0.05
C GLU A 106 -8.09 11.91 1.18
N LEU A 107 -7.28 12.45 2.07
CA LEU A 107 -6.94 11.88 3.36
C LEU A 107 -7.74 12.61 4.43
N GLU A 108 -8.59 11.90 5.15
CA GLU A 108 -9.33 12.41 6.29
C GLU A 108 -8.77 11.83 7.59
N LEU A 109 -8.52 12.70 8.56
CA LEU A 109 -8.02 12.39 9.90
C LEU A 109 -9.12 12.65 10.94
N ASP A 110 -8.76 12.61 12.22
CA ASP A 110 -9.65 12.97 13.32
C ASP A 110 -10.20 14.40 13.14
N ASP A 111 -11.36 14.64 13.75
CA ASP A 111 -12.05 15.94 13.79
C ASP A 111 -12.40 16.51 12.39
N GLY A 112 -12.49 15.63 11.38
CA GLY A 112 -12.83 16.04 10.03
C GLY A 112 -11.73 16.83 9.31
N VAL A 113 -10.48 16.70 9.75
CA VAL A 113 -9.34 17.32 9.05
C VAL A 113 -9.10 16.56 7.75
N VAL A 114 -9.23 17.25 6.63
CA VAL A 114 -9.09 16.69 5.29
C VAL A 114 -8.00 17.41 4.52
N THR A 115 -7.20 16.65 3.78
CA THR A 115 -6.27 17.17 2.78
C THR A 115 -6.39 16.37 1.48
N THR A 116 -6.17 17.02 0.35
CA THR A 116 -6.18 16.39 -0.97
C THR A 116 -4.74 16.23 -1.47
N ALA A 117 -4.43 15.05 -1.99
CA ALA A 117 -3.17 14.77 -2.67
C ALA A 117 -3.44 14.39 -4.12
N MET A 118 -2.58 14.85 -5.02
CA MET A 118 -2.67 14.67 -6.47
C MET A 118 -1.50 13.85 -6.99
N ALA A 119 -1.58 13.42 -8.24
CA ALA A 119 -0.49 12.69 -8.90
C ALA A 119 0.86 13.42 -8.73
N GLY A 120 1.85 12.70 -8.20
CA GLY A 120 3.18 13.21 -7.85
C GLY A 120 3.35 13.59 -6.37
N ASP A 121 2.26 13.75 -5.62
CA ASP A 121 2.34 14.01 -4.19
C ASP A 121 2.69 12.74 -3.40
N ILE A 122 3.37 12.93 -2.27
CA ILE A 122 3.77 11.85 -1.37
C ILE A 122 3.24 12.14 0.02
N ILE A 123 2.52 11.17 0.58
CA ILE A 123 1.96 11.22 1.92
C ILE A 123 2.79 10.32 2.81
N VAL A 124 3.19 10.82 3.98
CA VAL A 124 3.82 10.02 5.03
C VAL A 124 2.80 9.84 6.15
N GLN A 125 2.27 8.63 6.25
CA GLN A 125 1.29 8.22 7.26
C GLN A 125 2.02 7.60 8.44
N ARG A 126 1.87 8.18 9.66
CA ARG A 126 2.62 7.80 10.86
C ARG A 126 1.75 7.11 11.91
N GLY A 127 1.07 6.03 11.53
CA GLY A 127 0.21 5.28 12.45
C GLY A 127 -0.98 6.09 12.99
N THR A 128 -1.45 7.09 12.27
CA THR A 128 -2.63 7.87 12.63
C THR A 128 -3.89 7.17 12.19
N ILE A 129 -5.01 7.41 12.88
CA ILE A 129 -6.33 6.99 12.39
C ILE A 129 -6.67 7.80 11.15
N HIS A 130 -7.16 7.16 10.10
CA HIS A 130 -7.43 7.84 8.84
C HIS A 130 -8.42 7.06 7.97
N LEU A 131 -9.01 7.76 7.02
CA LEU A 131 -9.68 7.17 5.88
C LEU A 131 -9.18 7.81 4.57
N TRP A 132 -9.33 7.07 3.50
CA TRP A 132 -9.06 7.51 2.15
C TRP A 132 -10.35 7.64 1.36
N ARG A 133 -10.46 8.69 0.54
CA ARG A 133 -11.60 8.91 -0.34
C ARG A 133 -11.12 9.32 -1.72
N ASN A 134 -11.64 8.68 -2.75
CA ASN A 134 -11.49 9.20 -4.11
C ASN A 134 -12.64 10.18 -4.39
N PRO A 135 -12.39 11.48 -4.48
CA PRO A 135 -13.46 12.48 -4.69
C PRO A 135 -13.97 12.49 -6.12
N SER A 136 -13.24 11.90 -7.08
CA SER A 136 -13.65 11.86 -8.47
C SER A 136 -14.86 10.93 -8.66
N ALA A 137 -15.82 11.39 -9.44
CA ALA A 137 -16.98 10.57 -9.84
C ALA A 137 -16.70 9.71 -11.10
N ALA A 138 -15.56 9.89 -11.75
CA ALA A 138 -15.27 9.30 -13.05
C ALA A 138 -13.92 8.60 -13.14
N GLU A 139 -12.92 9.06 -12.40
CA GLU A 139 -11.54 8.60 -12.54
C GLU A 139 -11.09 7.76 -11.34
N THR A 140 -10.38 6.68 -11.61
CA THR A 140 -9.70 5.89 -10.59
C THR A 140 -8.45 6.62 -10.10
N CYS A 141 -8.24 6.66 -8.79
CA CYS A 141 -6.99 7.13 -8.21
C CYS A 141 -6.06 5.93 -7.96
N ARG A 142 -4.88 5.94 -8.56
CA ARG A 142 -3.85 4.91 -8.34
C ARG A 142 -2.78 5.41 -7.39
N ILE A 143 -2.53 4.64 -6.34
CA ILE A 143 -1.55 4.97 -5.29
C ILE A 143 -0.62 3.77 -5.09
N ALA A 144 0.68 4.02 -4.97
CA ALA A 144 1.62 3.03 -4.45
C ALA A 144 1.78 3.26 -2.95
N PHE A 145 1.47 2.25 -2.14
CA PHE A 145 1.71 2.27 -0.70
C PHE A 145 2.87 1.37 -0.34
N VAL A 146 3.84 1.94 0.40
CA VAL A 146 4.90 1.18 1.09
C VAL A 146 4.60 1.26 2.58
N LEU A 147 4.40 0.12 3.24
CA LEU A 147 4.12 0.02 4.66
C LEU A 147 5.30 -0.68 5.33
N ILE A 148 5.85 -0.04 6.35
CA ILE A 148 6.95 -0.58 7.15
C ILE A 148 6.45 -0.69 8.59
N GLU A 149 6.51 -1.89 9.20
CA GLU A 149 6.10 -2.04 10.58
C GLU A 149 6.84 -1.06 11.49
N ALA A 150 6.09 -0.44 12.39
CA ALA A 150 6.61 0.54 13.35
C ALA A 150 6.01 0.32 14.73
N ALA A 151 6.72 0.74 15.76
CA ALA A 151 6.18 0.76 17.11
C ALA A 151 4.96 1.70 17.17
N PRO A 152 3.88 1.32 17.86
CA PRO A 152 2.69 2.15 17.99
C PRO A 152 3.01 3.46 18.74
N ARG A 153 2.24 4.50 18.45
CA ARG A 153 2.31 5.75 19.21
C ARG A 153 1.87 5.50 20.66
N ILE A 154 2.66 5.98 21.60
CA ILE A 154 2.32 5.96 23.03
C ILE A 154 1.65 7.27 23.41
N VAL A 155 0.50 7.19 24.07
CA VAL A 155 -0.24 8.32 24.64
C VAL A 155 -0.55 7.98 26.10
N ASP A 156 -0.16 8.84 27.03
CA ASP A 156 -0.36 8.64 28.47
C ASP A 156 0.09 7.25 28.96
N GLY A 157 1.24 6.79 28.46
CA GLY A 157 1.85 5.51 28.83
C GLY A 157 1.22 4.27 28.16
N SER A 158 0.22 4.44 27.32
CA SER A 158 -0.46 3.33 26.62
C SER A 158 -0.29 3.42 25.10
N PRO A 159 -0.07 2.28 24.40
CA PRO A 159 -0.01 2.28 22.95
C PRO A 159 -1.41 2.52 22.34
N LEU A 160 -1.45 3.30 21.28
CA LEU A 160 -2.66 3.36 20.44
C LEU A 160 -2.83 2.03 19.71
N ALA A 161 -4.01 1.43 19.87
CA ALA A 161 -4.32 0.14 19.26
C ALA A 161 -4.53 0.27 17.74
N ASP A 162 -4.23 -0.82 17.01
CA ASP A 162 -4.63 -0.93 15.62
C ASP A 162 -6.16 -0.94 15.50
N VAL A 163 -6.64 -0.35 14.42
CA VAL A 163 -8.06 -0.34 14.03
C VAL A 163 -8.12 -0.93 12.64
N MET A 164 -8.62 -2.15 12.52
CA MET A 164 -8.73 -2.83 11.22
C MET A 164 -9.92 -2.30 10.44
N PRO A 165 -9.81 -2.17 9.10
CA PRO A 165 -10.89 -1.73 8.22
C PRO A 165 -12.02 -2.75 8.12
#